data_0726acc8058e82827aee77f4c171d7ca
#
_entry.id   0726acc8058e82827aee77f4c171d7ca
#
_cell.length_a   1.000
_cell.length_b   1.000
_cell.length_c   1.000
_cell.angle_alpha   90.00
_cell.angle_beta   90.00
_cell.angle_gamma   90.00
#
_symmetry.space_group_name_H-M   'P 1'
#
loop_
_entity.id
_entity.type
_entity.pdbx_description
1 polymer ?
#
loop_
_entity_poly.entity_id
_entity_poly.type
_entity_poly.pdbx_seq_one_letter_code
_entity_poly.pdbx_strand_id
1 'polypeptide(L)'
;MRSFIILNNCRYEYQVPCISLYSFSIIADLRTSKSLIKGIAQKIVHSNKTNVRLSECVECSSSTLQESDVCEHGAYPVYGANGIVGYLDNYNTEGEAVYIIKDGSGVGTVSYVKGKCSATGTLNTLQAKEGYSLQYLYYLLKVFNFEPYKTGMAIPHIYFKDYGKAKVFCPSYTEQLQYARLLSAIDNKLSIEQNILTELSLQKQCLLRQMFI
;
A
#
# COMPACT_ATOMS: atom_id res chain seq x y z
N MET A 1 -39.92 -15.29 -31.01
CA MET A 1 -39.27 -15.27 -29.68
C MET A 1 -38.00 -16.10 -29.58
N ARG A 2 -37.88 -17.28 -30.23
CA ARG A 2 -36.66 -18.12 -30.19
C ARG A 2 -35.41 -17.48 -30.86
N SER A 3 -35.54 -16.70 -31.92
CA SER A 3 -34.44 -16.10 -32.64
C SER A 3 -33.74 -14.96 -31.89
N PHE A 4 -34.44 -14.25 -30.98
CA PHE A 4 -33.87 -13.16 -30.18
C PHE A 4 -33.01 -13.67 -29.03
N ILE A 5 -33.31 -14.85 -28.48
CA ILE A 5 -32.56 -15.47 -27.37
C ILE A 5 -31.24 -16.03 -27.88
N ILE A 6 -31.20 -16.59 -29.11
CA ILE A 6 -29.99 -17.15 -29.73
C ILE A 6 -28.97 -16.04 -30.02
N LEU A 7 -29.40 -14.86 -30.51
CA LEU A 7 -28.50 -13.73 -30.77
C LEU A 7 -27.93 -13.12 -29.48
N ASN A 8 -28.68 -13.12 -28.40
CA ASN A 8 -28.18 -12.68 -27.11
C ASN A 8 -27.14 -13.66 -26.51
N ASN A 9 -27.38 -14.97 -26.57
CA ASN A 9 -26.45 -15.98 -26.06
C ASN A 9 -25.10 -15.96 -26.82
N CYS A 10 -25.12 -15.85 -28.15
CA CYS A 10 -23.88 -15.71 -28.95
C CYS A 10 -23.07 -14.47 -28.53
N ARG A 11 -23.73 -13.36 -28.19
CA ARG A 11 -23.06 -12.14 -27.76
C ARG A 11 -22.37 -12.30 -26.41
N TYR A 12 -22.94 -13.05 -25.48
CA TYR A 12 -22.37 -13.34 -24.17
C TYR A 12 -21.23 -14.35 -24.24
N GLU A 13 -21.30 -15.38 -25.10
CA GLU A 13 -20.26 -16.39 -25.30
C GLU A 13 -18.93 -15.77 -25.75
N TYR A 14 -18.93 -14.70 -26.54
CA TYR A 14 -17.72 -14.00 -26.97
C TYR A 14 -17.21 -12.97 -25.95
N GLN A 15 -18.08 -12.37 -25.11
CA GLN A 15 -17.69 -11.36 -24.14
C GLN A 15 -16.87 -11.95 -22.97
N VAL A 16 -17.26 -13.09 -22.45
CA VAL A 16 -16.58 -13.71 -21.30
C VAL A 16 -15.13 -14.13 -21.62
N PRO A 17 -14.83 -14.78 -22.77
CA PRO A 17 -13.46 -15.04 -23.17
C PRO A 17 -12.61 -13.77 -23.38
N CYS A 18 -13.17 -12.72 -24.01
CA CYS A 18 -12.48 -11.44 -24.20
C CYS A 18 -12.13 -10.78 -22.87
N ILE A 19 -13.06 -10.73 -21.91
CA ILE A 19 -12.79 -10.21 -20.56
C ILE A 19 -11.68 -11.03 -19.87
N SER A 20 -11.68 -12.35 -20.02
CA SER A 20 -10.65 -13.21 -19.44
C SER A 20 -9.28 -12.94 -20.03
N LEU A 21 -9.15 -12.83 -21.36
CA LEU A 21 -7.88 -12.53 -22.03
C LEU A 21 -7.35 -11.16 -21.62
N TYR A 22 -8.21 -10.14 -21.58
CA TYR A 22 -7.84 -8.79 -21.16
C TYR A 22 -7.40 -8.76 -19.69
N SER A 23 -8.08 -9.51 -18.82
CA SER A 23 -7.68 -9.66 -17.42
C SER A 23 -6.29 -10.30 -17.27
N PHE A 24 -5.93 -11.28 -18.09
CA PHE A 24 -4.58 -11.88 -18.06
C PHE A 24 -3.49 -10.88 -18.45
N SER A 25 -3.73 -10.04 -19.46
CA SER A 25 -2.81 -8.97 -19.85
C SER A 25 -2.58 -7.99 -18.70
N ILE A 26 -3.65 -7.50 -18.06
CA ILE A 26 -3.56 -6.59 -16.91
C ILE A 26 -2.80 -7.23 -15.75
N ILE A 27 -3.03 -8.51 -15.45
CA ILE A 27 -2.31 -9.22 -14.38
C ILE A 27 -0.80 -9.27 -14.67
N ALA A 28 -0.40 -9.50 -15.91
CA ALA A 28 1.01 -9.48 -16.31
C ALA A 28 1.62 -8.07 -16.14
N ASP A 29 0.90 -7.03 -16.54
CA ASP A 29 1.33 -5.63 -16.42
C ASP A 29 1.44 -5.23 -14.93
N LEU A 30 0.50 -5.64 -14.08
CA LEU A 30 0.54 -5.41 -12.64
C LEU A 30 1.78 -6.06 -11.98
N ARG A 31 2.11 -7.29 -12.36
CA ARG A 31 3.32 -7.98 -11.85
C ARG A 31 4.59 -7.26 -12.27
N THR A 32 4.65 -6.84 -13.52
CA THR A 32 5.78 -6.09 -14.08
C THR A 32 5.93 -4.74 -13.39
N SER A 33 4.86 -3.98 -13.21
CA SER A 33 4.87 -2.68 -12.53
C SER A 33 5.28 -2.79 -11.07
N LYS A 34 4.78 -3.79 -10.33
CA LYS A 34 5.22 -4.07 -8.94
C LYS A 34 6.70 -4.40 -8.85
N SER A 35 7.20 -5.25 -9.75
CA SER A 35 8.61 -5.61 -9.83
C SER A 35 9.48 -4.41 -10.17
N LEU A 36 9.01 -3.53 -11.07
CA LEU A 36 9.71 -2.32 -11.48
C LEU A 36 9.86 -1.33 -10.32
N ILE A 37 8.79 -1.05 -9.56
CA ILE A 37 8.86 -0.18 -8.37
C ILE A 37 9.90 -0.72 -7.39
N LYS A 38 9.81 -2.01 -7.05
CA LYS A 38 10.75 -2.65 -6.14
C LYS A 38 12.19 -2.58 -6.67
N GLY A 39 12.39 -2.90 -7.94
CA GLY A 39 13.71 -2.89 -8.58
C GLY A 39 14.32 -1.49 -8.61
N ILE A 40 13.56 -0.46 -8.96
CA ILE A 40 14.03 0.93 -8.95
C ILE A 40 14.38 1.37 -7.53
N ALA A 41 13.48 1.14 -6.56
CA ALA A 41 13.71 1.50 -5.18
C ALA A 41 14.95 0.78 -4.60
N GLN A 42 15.10 -0.52 -4.85
CA GLN A 42 16.29 -1.29 -4.45
C GLN A 42 17.56 -0.74 -5.11
N LYS A 43 17.53 -0.42 -6.41
CA LYS A 43 18.68 0.15 -7.11
C LYS A 43 19.09 1.49 -6.51
N ILE A 44 18.14 2.37 -6.18
CA ILE A 44 18.42 3.65 -5.52
C ILE A 44 19.12 3.41 -4.17
N VAL A 45 18.58 2.49 -3.36
CA VAL A 45 19.06 2.22 -2.00
C VAL A 45 20.41 1.49 -2.01
N HIS A 46 20.59 0.48 -2.87
CA HIS A 46 21.79 -0.36 -2.86
C HIS A 46 22.97 0.17 -3.70
N SER A 47 22.70 1.02 -4.71
CA SER A 47 23.76 1.59 -5.55
C SER A 47 24.46 2.79 -4.90
N ASN A 48 23.90 3.33 -3.82
CA ASN A 48 24.39 4.54 -3.18
C ASN A 48 24.84 4.25 -1.75
N LYS A 49 25.86 5.01 -1.32
CA LYS A 49 26.37 4.91 0.05
C LYS A 49 25.36 5.54 1.02
N THR A 50 24.98 4.77 2.04
CA THR A 50 24.11 5.29 3.11
C THR A 50 24.76 6.47 3.82
N ASN A 51 24.00 7.55 4.06
CA ASN A 51 24.54 8.82 4.54
C ASN A 51 23.87 9.36 5.82
N VAL A 52 22.67 8.88 6.17
CA VAL A 52 21.88 9.42 7.27
C VAL A 52 21.17 8.29 8.03
N ARG A 53 20.89 8.49 9.32
CA ARG A 53 20.08 7.55 10.09
C ARG A 53 18.60 7.80 9.82
N LEU A 54 17.79 6.74 9.79
CA LEU A 54 16.34 6.88 9.58
C LEU A 54 15.69 7.78 10.64
N SER A 55 16.12 7.71 11.90
CA SER A 55 15.63 8.58 12.98
C SER A 55 15.96 10.07 12.79
N GLU A 56 16.90 10.41 11.92
CA GLU A 56 17.19 11.79 11.55
C GLU A 56 16.23 12.31 10.48
N CYS A 57 15.64 11.39 9.70
CA CYS A 57 14.74 11.71 8.59
C CYS A 57 13.26 11.79 9.01
N VAL A 58 12.86 11.04 10.04
CA VAL A 58 11.46 10.92 10.46
C VAL A 58 11.27 11.09 11.95
N GLU A 59 10.08 11.56 12.30
CA GLU A 59 9.51 11.42 13.65
C GLU A 59 8.62 10.19 13.69
N CYS A 60 8.66 9.47 14.81
CA CYS A 60 7.85 8.28 15.02
C CYS A 60 6.97 8.46 16.24
N SER A 61 5.69 8.26 16.06
CA SER A 61 4.71 8.18 17.14
C SER A 61 4.01 6.83 17.14
N SER A 62 3.37 6.49 18.24
CA SER A 62 2.59 5.28 18.41
C SER A 62 1.31 5.62 19.17
N SER A 63 0.20 5.10 18.72
CA SER A 63 -1.10 5.25 19.39
C SER A 63 -1.30 4.17 20.45
N THR A 64 -2.18 4.44 21.40
CA THR A 64 -2.72 3.47 22.36
C THR A 64 -4.11 2.97 21.95
N LEU A 65 -4.66 3.47 20.83
CA LEU A 65 -5.99 3.12 20.34
C LEU A 65 -6.06 1.62 20.01
N GLN A 66 -7.08 0.95 20.52
CA GLN A 66 -7.35 -0.47 20.29
C GLN A 66 -8.42 -0.64 19.20
N GLU A 67 -8.45 -1.79 18.54
CA GLU A 67 -9.50 -2.11 17.57
C GLU A 67 -10.89 -2.23 18.20
N SER A 68 -10.96 -2.52 19.51
CA SER A 68 -12.20 -2.53 20.30
C SER A 68 -12.82 -1.14 20.47
N ASP A 69 -12.05 -0.07 20.31
CA ASP A 69 -12.47 1.30 20.57
C ASP A 69 -13.04 1.99 19.32
N VAL A 70 -13.06 1.30 18.17
CA VAL A 70 -13.54 1.86 16.90
C VAL A 70 -14.98 1.48 16.60
N CYS A 71 -15.66 2.32 15.83
CA CYS A 71 -17.03 2.12 15.40
C CYS A 71 -17.09 1.64 13.93
N GLU A 72 -18.24 1.04 13.55
CA GLU A 72 -18.48 0.70 12.14
C GLU A 72 -18.65 1.94 11.24
N HIS A 73 -19.08 3.06 11.84
CA HIS A 73 -19.32 4.34 11.17
C HIS A 73 -18.65 5.48 11.92
N GLY A 74 -18.22 6.51 11.21
CA GLY A 74 -17.58 7.71 11.74
C GLY A 74 -17.01 8.57 10.63
N ALA A 75 -16.51 9.76 10.98
CA ALA A 75 -16.02 10.73 10.01
C ALA A 75 -14.63 10.37 9.44
N TYR A 76 -13.79 9.67 10.22
CA TYR A 76 -12.39 9.41 9.85
C TYR A 76 -12.05 7.94 9.96
N PRO A 77 -11.35 7.35 8.96
CA PRO A 77 -10.95 5.95 8.98
C PRO A 77 -9.87 5.69 10.03
N VAL A 78 -9.95 4.52 10.65
CA VAL A 78 -8.95 4.00 11.58
C VAL A 78 -8.23 2.83 10.91
N TYR A 79 -6.90 2.90 10.89
CA TYR A 79 -6.03 1.88 10.31
C TYR A 79 -5.44 0.98 11.41
N GLY A 80 -5.51 -0.32 11.17
CA GLY A 80 -4.85 -1.37 11.93
C GLY A 80 -3.93 -2.20 11.05
N ALA A 81 -3.44 -3.33 11.55
CA ALA A 81 -2.52 -4.21 10.85
C ALA A 81 -3.11 -4.78 9.53
N ASN A 82 -4.43 -4.91 9.44
CA ASN A 82 -5.13 -5.47 8.28
C ASN A 82 -5.77 -4.40 7.36
N GLY A 83 -5.42 -3.13 7.51
CA GLY A 83 -6.00 -2.02 6.77
C GLY A 83 -7.00 -1.24 7.62
N ILE A 84 -8.10 -0.75 7.04
CA ILE A 84 -9.14 -0.02 7.78
C ILE A 84 -9.89 -1.01 8.66
N VAL A 85 -9.90 -0.73 9.96
CA VAL A 85 -10.54 -1.57 11.01
C VAL A 85 -11.84 -0.96 11.53
N GLY A 86 -12.12 0.30 11.21
CA GLY A 86 -13.33 1.02 11.59
C GLY A 86 -13.18 2.52 11.41
N TYR A 87 -14.00 3.29 12.11
CA TYR A 87 -14.07 4.74 12.00
C TYR A 87 -14.21 5.39 13.37
N LEU A 88 -13.80 6.67 13.45
CA LEU A 88 -13.99 7.54 14.60
C LEU A 88 -14.39 8.95 14.15
N ASP A 89 -14.98 9.75 15.06
CA ASP A 89 -15.28 11.15 14.79
C ASP A 89 -14.11 12.10 15.12
N ASN A 90 -13.02 11.54 15.64
CA ASN A 90 -11.75 12.23 15.85
C ASN A 90 -10.61 11.53 15.11
N TYR A 91 -9.44 12.16 15.05
CA TYR A 91 -8.25 11.62 14.39
C TYR A 91 -7.00 11.85 15.23
N ASN A 92 -6.02 10.95 15.10
CA ASN A 92 -4.68 11.08 15.71
C ASN A 92 -3.57 11.35 14.67
N THR A 93 -3.93 11.39 13.39
CA THR A 93 -3.01 11.67 12.28
C THR A 93 -3.68 12.67 11.35
N GLU A 94 -2.95 13.74 11.00
CA GLU A 94 -3.39 14.75 10.04
C GLU A 94 -2.30 14.96 8.98
N GLY A 95 -2.72 15.09 7.72
CA GLY A 95 -1.82 15.27 6.58
C GLY A 95 -1.30 13.96 6.02
N GLU A 96 0.00 13.88 5.77
CA GLU A 96 0.65 12.69 5.21
C GLU A 96 1.38 11.92 6.32
N ALA A 97 1.21 10.59 6.33
CA ALA A 97 1.93 9.72 7.24
C ALA A 97 2.30 8.38 6.58
N VAL A 98 3.33 7.76 7.10
CA VAL A 98 3.69 6.36 6.77
C VAL A 98 3.41 5.50 7.98
N TYR A 99 2.56 4.51 7.81
CA TYR A 99 2.27 3.50 8.82
C TYR A 99 3.13 2.27 8.61
N ILE A 100 3.72 1.76 9.69
CA ILE A 100 4.48 0.51 9.69
C ILE A 100 3.87 -0.41 10.73
N ILE A 101 3.50 -1.62 10.31
CA ILE A 101 3.03 -2.65 11.24
C ILE A 101 4.19 -3.03 12.15
N LYS A 102 4.04 -2.78 13.46
CA LYS A 102 5.08 -3.07 14.45
C LYS A 102 4.88 -4.38 15.18
N ASP A 103 3.65 -4.92 15.19
CA ASP A 103 3.28 -6.10 15.94
C ASP A 103 2.52 -7.11 15.08
N GLY A 104 2.84 -8.41 15.19
CA GLY A 104 2.12 -9.52 14.56
C GLY A 104 2.71 -10.01 13.24
N SER A 105 1.96 -10.84 12.50
CA SER A 105 2.43 -11.55 11.31
C SER A 105 2.82 -10.62 10.14
N GLY A 106 2.25 -9.41 10.10
CA GLY A 106 2.52 -8.41 9.06
C GLY A 106 3.65 -7.44 9.38
N VAL A 107 4.44 -7.68 10.44
CA VAL A 107 5.51 -6.77 10.91
C VAL A 107 6.47 -6.36 9.79
N GLY A 108 6.67 -5.04 9.67
CA GLY A 108 7.49 -4.43 8.61
C GLY A 108 6.72 -4.08 7.34
N THR A 109 5.42 -4.38 7.26
CA THR A 109 4.58 -3.88 6.16
C THR A 109 4.39 -2.37 6.28
N VAL A 110 4.57 -1.68 5.16
CA VAL A 110 4.57 -0.22 5.09
C VAL A 110 3.42 0.27 4.23
N SER A 111 2.64 1.20 4.73
CA SER A 111 1.55 1.87 4.00
C SER A 111 1.66 3.38 4.09
N TYR A 112 1.18 4.07 3.06
CA TYR A 112 1.17 5.52 2.98
C TYR A 112 -0.27 6.02 3.06
N VAL A 113 -0.52 6.97 3.93
CA VAL A 113 -1.86 7.52 4.17
C VAL A 113 -1.84 9.04 4.01
N LYS A 114 -2.98 9.61 3.64
CA LYS A 114 -3.19 11.05 3.49
C LYS A 114 -4.51 11.47 4.12
N GLY A 115 -4.51 12.70 4.65
CA GLY A 115 -5.70 13.31 5.23
C GLY A 115 -5.84 13.03 6.70
N LYS A 116 -7.07 13.16 7.20
CA LYS A 116 -7.40 12.92 8.61
C LYS A 116 -7.76 11.47 8.81
N CYS A 117 -7.01 10.77 9.65
CA CYS A 117 -7.21 9.37 9.96
C CYS A 117 -6.61 9.02 11.33
N SER A 118 -6.76 7.79 11.76
CA SER A 118 -6.15 7.31 13.01
C SER A 118 -5.40 6.00 12.78
N ALA A 119 -4.35 5.79 13.58
CA ALA A 119 -3.63 4.54 13.67
C ALA A 119 -3.93 3.85 15.00
N THR A 120 -4.12 2.54 14.96
CA THR A 120 -4.18 1.72 16.19
C THR A 120 -2.80 1.52 16.81
N GLY A 121 -2.78 1.00 18.03
CA GLY A 121 -1.55 0.68 18.76
C GLY A 121 -0.65 -0.34 18.07
N THR A 122 -1.11 -1.08 17.08
CA THR A 122 -0.32 -2.06 16.29
C THR A 122 0.57 -1.41 15.24
N LEU A 123 0.44 -0.10 15.01
CA LEU A 123 1.17 0.65 14.01
C LEU A 123 2.15 1.66 14.63
N ASN A 124 3.30 1.84 13.98
CA ASN A 124 4.12 3.02 14.10
C ASN A 124 3.69 4.04 13.05
N THR A 125 3.49 5.29 13.45
CA THR A 125 3.19 6.42 12.58
C THR A 125 4.47 7.22 12.37
N LEU A 126 4.93 7.34 11.12
CA LEU A 126 6.09 8.11 10.74
C LEU A 126 5.68 9.36 9.99
N GLN A 127 6.24 10.49 10.37
CA GLN A 127 6.13 11.77 9.66
C GLN A 127 7.54 12.25 9.28
N ALA A 128 7.67 12.90 8.12
CA ALA A 128 8.98 13.40 7.69
C ALA A 128 9.36 14.64 8.49
N LYS A 129 10.63 14.72 8.85
CA LYS A 129 11.25 15.94 9.37
C LYS A 129 11.53 16.93 8.23
N GLU A 130 11.80 18.16 8.59
CA GLU A 130 12.17 19.21 7.62
C GLU A 130 13.36 18.78 6.76
N GLY A 131 13.29 19.04 5.45
CA GLY A 131 14.31 18.63 4.48
C GLY A 131 14.19 17.21 3.94
N TYR A 132 13.17 16.44 4.36
CA TYR A 132 12.95 15.07 3.88
C TYR A 132 11.56 14.91 3.24
N SER A 133 11.52 14.17 2.13
CA SER A 133 10.26 13.84 1.46
C SER A 133 9.69 12.53 2.04
N LEU A 134 8.52 12.62 2.68
CA LEU A 134 7.85 11.44 3.24
C LEU A 134 7.53 10.39 2.17
N GLN A 135 7.15 10.84 0.98
CA GLN A 135 6.84 9.94 -0.13
C GLN A 135 8.10 9.19 -0.64
N TYR A 136 9.27 9.86 -0.66
CA TYR A 136 10.55 9.19 -0.93
C TYR A 136 10.86 8.14 0.14
N LEU A 137 10.74 8.52 1.41
CA LEU A 137 11.00 7.64 2.55
C LEU A 137 10.04 6.43 2.56
N TYR A 138 8.79 6.61 2.15
CA TYR A 138 7.85 5.50 1.98
C TYR A 138 8.37 4.44 1.00
N TYR A 139 8.83 4.84 -0.19
CA TYR A 139 9.37 3.89 -1.17
C TYR A 139 10.68 3.24 -0.70
N LEU A 140 11.52 3.98 0.01
CA LEU A 140 12.71 3.45 0.66
C LEU A 140 12.33 2.38 1.69
N LEU A 141 11.35 2.65 2.54
CA LEU A 141 10.88 1.74 3.58
C LEU A 141 10.18 0.49 2.99
N LYS A 142 9.52 0.58 1.84
CA LYS A 142 8.95 -0.59 1.13
C LYS A 142 9.98 -1.65 0.75
N VAL A 143 11.24 -1.25 0.58
CA VAL A 143 12.36 -2.17 0.24
C VAL A 143 13.36 -2.34 1.39
N PHE A 144 13.12 -1.67 2.51
CA PHE A 144 13.96 -1.77 3.70
C PHE A 144 13.83 -3.16 4.33
N ASN A 145 14.96 -3.72 4.74
CA ASN A 145 14.98 -5.01 5.40
C ASN A 145 14.72 -4.87 6.91
N PHE A 146 13.51 -5.18 7.36
CA PHE A 146 13.15 -5.17 8.77
C PHE A 146 13.53 -6.45 9.52
N GLU A 147 13.95 -7.53 8.84
CA GLU A 147 14.25 -8.83 9.46
C GLU A 147 15.26 -8.75 10.62
N PRO A 148 16.37 -7.98 10.52
CA PRO A 148 17.33 -7.89 11.60
C PRO A 148 16.80 -7.21 12.88
N TYR A 149 15.66 -6.52 12.78
CA TYR A 149 15.04 -5.76 13.86
C TYR A 149 13.85 -6.47 14.47
N LYS A 150 13.44 -7.62 13.93
CA LYS A 150 12.35 -8.42 14.47
C LYS A 150 12.79 -9.10 15.76
N THR A 151 11.94 -8.99 16.76
CA THR A 151 12.08 -9.65 18.07
C THR A 151 10.81 -10.42 18.39
N GLY A 152 10.87 -11.38 19.31
CA GLY A 152 9.72 -12.23 19.67
C GLY A 152 9.60 -13.49 18.80
N MET A 153 9.60 -14.67 19.45
CA MET A 153 9.53 -15.96 18.74
C MET A 153 8.11 -16.31 18.27
N ALA A 154 7.09 -16.05 19.09
CA ALA A 154 5.70 -16.37 18.78
C ALA A 154 4.96 -15.23 18.07
N ILE A 155 5.15 -14.02 18.52
CA ILE A 155 4.58 -12.82 17.94
C ILE A 155 5.73 -11.87 17.63
N PRO A 156 6.07 -11.67 16.34
CA PRO A 156 7.17 -10.77 15.97
C PRO A 156 6.81 -9.31 16.25
N HIS A 157 7.80 -8.56 16.71
CA HIS A 157 7.71 -7.13 16.98
C HIS A 157 8.91 -6.39 16.40
N ILE A 158 8.72 -5.12 16.04
CA ILE A 158 9.81 -4.19 15.72
C ILE A 158 9.65 -2.89 16.51
N TYR A 159 10.75 -2.34 16.93
CA TYR A 159 10.77 -1.08 17.70
C TYR A 159 11.52 -0.01 16.91
N PHE A 160 10.95 1.19 16.83
CA PHE A 160 11.58 2.33 16.16
C PHE A 160 12.96 2.68 16.75
N LYS A 161 13.13 2.52 18.06
CA LYS A 161 14.43 2.73 18.73
C LYS A 161 15.56 1.88 18.14
N ASP A 162 15.24 0.75 17.48
CA ASP A 162 16.21 -0.18 16.91
C ASP A 162 16.35 0.06 15.40
N TYR A 163 15.29 -0.04 14.59
CA TYR A 163 15.37 0.18 13.14
C TYR A 163 15.59 1.65 12.77
N GLY A 164 15.24 2.61 13.63
CA GLY A 164 15.53 4.03 13.44
C GLY A 164 17.03 4.37 13.42
N LYS A 165 17.89 3.50 14.01
CA LYS A 165 19.35 3.63 13.96
C LYS A 165 19.96 3.20 12.63
N ALA A 166 19.20 2.49 11.81
CA ALA A 166 19.66 2.03 10.50
C ALA A 166 20.06 3.22 9.63
N LYS A 167 21.18 3.06 8.94
CA LYS A 167 21.63 4.04 7.95
C LYS A 167 20.92 3.78 6.63
N VAL A 168 20.37 4.84 6.05
CA VAL A 168 19.67 4.86 4.79
C VAL A 168 20.32 5.85 3.83
N PHE A 169 20.00 5.73 2.55
CA PHE A 169 20.41 6.70 1.55
C PHE A 169 19.34 7.77 1.40
N CYS A 170 19.67 9.03 1.69
CA CYS A 170 18.85 10.18 1.42
C CYS A 170 19.65 11.19 0.60
N PRO A 171 19.35 11.36 -0.69
CA PRO A 171 19.97 12.36 -1.54
C PRO A 171 19.46 13.77 -1.22
N SER A 172 19.82 14.76 -2.01
CA SER A 172 19.28 16.13 -1.89
C SER A 172 17.73 16.11 -1.96
N TYR A 173 17.09 17.06 -1.29
CA TYR A 173 15.62 17.14 -1.27
C TYR A 173 15.00 17.16 -2.68
N THR A 174 15.63 17.86 -3.62
CA THR A 174 15.20 17.89 -5.03
C THR A 174 15.23 16.52 -5.68
N GLU A 175 16.28 15.74 -5.45
CA GLU A 175 16.39 14.37 -5.97
C GLU A 175 15.39 13.44 -5.29
N GLN A 176 15.17 13.58 -3.96
CA GLN A 176 14.12 12.84 -3.25
C GLN A 176 12.75 13.06 -3.91
N LEU A 177 12.40 14.30 -4.25
CA LEU A 177 11.16 14.62 -4.95
C LEU A 177 11.09 14.02 -6.35
N GLN A 178 12.19 13.99 -7.11
CA GLN A 178 12.23 13.37 -8.42
C GLN A 178 11.98 11.86 -8.35
N TYR A 179 12.65 11.15 -7.42
CA TYR A 179 12.43 9.72 -7.19
C TYR A 179 11.00 9.45 -6.70
N ALA A 180 10.50 10.25 -5.78
CA ALA A 180 9.13 10.11 -5.29
C ALA A 180 8.10 10.26 -6.41
N ARG A 181 8.25 11.27 -7.28
CA ARG A 181 7.36 11.48 -8.45
C ARG A 181 7.39 10.32 -9.42
N LEU A 182 8.59 9.81 -9.76
CA LEU A 182 8.75 8.67 -10.65
C LEU A 182 8.05 7.43 -10.10
N LEU A 183 8.33 7.08 -8.83
CA LEU A 183 7.78 5.88 -8.21
C LEU A 183 6.28 5.99 -7.98
N SER A 184 5.77 7.18 -7.60
CA SER A 184 4.33 7.39 -7.44
C SER A 184 3.56 7.37 -8.76
N ALA A 185 4.16 7.81 -9.86
CA ALA A 185 3.52 7.70 -11.17
C ALA A 185 3.30 6.22 -11.57
N ILE A 186 4.27 5.35 -11.28
CA ILE A 186 4.14 3.90 -11.51
C ILE A 186 3.13 3.28 -10.55
N ASP A 187 3.14 3.67 -9.26
CA ASP A 187 2.20 3.17 -8.25
C ASP A 187 0.74 3.58 -8.58
N ASN A 188 0.53 4.80 -9.07
CA ASN A 188 -0.78 5.28 -9.53
C ASN A 188 -1.28 4.47 -10.73
N LYS A 189 -0.43 4.22 -11.73
CA LYS A 189 -0.77 3.35 -12.86
C LYS A 189 -1.18 1.96 -12.38
N LEU A 190 -0.42 1.39 -11.45
CA LEU A 190 -0.70 0.09 -10.85
C LEU A 190 -2.06 0.06 -10.14
N SER A 191 -2.40 1.12 -9.39
CA SER A 191 -3.70 1.26 -8.73
C SER A 191 -4.85 1.33 -9.73
N ILE A 192 -4.71 2.08 -10.82
CA ILE A 192 -5.70 2.16 -11.90
C ILE A 192 -5.92 0.78 -12.54
N GLU A 193 -4.85 0.07 -12.90
CA GLU A 193 -4.92 -1.28 -13.48
C GLU A 193 -5.59 -2.28 -12.53
N GLN A 194 -5.33 -2.18 -11.21
CA GLN A 194 -5.98 -3.02 -10.21
C GLN A 194 -7.48 -2.76 -10.12
N ASN A 195 -7.91 -1.50 -10.17
CA ASN A 195 -9.32 -1.13 -10.17
C ASN A 195 -10.03 -1.67 -11.44
N ILE A 196 -9.41 -1.51 -12.62
CA ILE A 196 -9.95 -2.05 -13.88
C ILE A 196 -10.11 -3.58 -13.77
N LEU A 197 -9.12 -4.28 -13.22
CA LEU A 197 -9.21 -5.73 -13.03
C LEU A 197 -10.38 -6.14 -12.11
N THR A 198 -10.60 -5.38 -11.05
CA THR A 198 -11.74 -5.60 -10.13
C THR A 198 -13.06 -5.41 -10.84
N GLU A 199 -13.23 -4.32 -11.59
CA GLU A 199 -14.44 -4.04 -12.37
C GLU A 199 -14.70 -5.13 -13.44
N LEU A 200 -13.67 -5.54 -14.17
CA LEU A 200 -13.79 -6.63 -15.15
C LEU A 200 -14.22 -7.96 -14.50
N SER A 201 -13.71 -8.23 -13.29
CA SER A 201 -14.09 -9.43 -12.54
C SER A 201 -15.55 -9.41 -12.13
N LEU A 202 -16.07 -8.26 -11.69
CA LEU A 202 -17.48 -8.06 -11.36
C LEU A 202 -18.36 -8.18 -12.59
N GLN A 203 -17.98 -7.57 -13.72
CA GLN A 203 -18.70 -7.69 -14.98
C GLN A 203 -18.79 -9.14 -15.46
N LYS A 204 -17.65 -9.87 -15.40
CA LYS A 204 -17.63 -11.30 -15.74
C LYS A 204 -18.59 -12.11 -14.88
N GLN A 205 -18.62 -11.88 -13.57
CA GLN A 205 -19.55 -12.56 -12.67
C GLN A 205 -21.01 -12.25 -13.00
N CYS A 206 -21.32 -10.99 -13.31
CA CYS A 206 -22.66 -10.58 -13.72
C CYS A 206 -23.11 -11.29 -15.00
N LEU A 207 -22.26 -11.31 -16.03
CA LEU A 207 -22.54 -11.98 -17.29
C LEU A 207 -22.76 -13.49 -17.11
N LEU A 208 -21.90 -14.16 -16.32
CA LEU A 208 -22.05 -15.58 -16.03
C LEU A 208 -23.39 -15.87 -15.33
N ARG A 209 -23.80 -15.04 -14.36
CA ARG A 209 -25.11 -15.21 -13.70
C ARG A 209 -26.27 -15.08 -14.69
N GLN A 210 -26.19 -14.18 -15.67
CA GLN A 210 -27.22 -13.99 -16.70
C GLN A 210 -27.30 -15.16 -17.71
N MET A 211 -26.21 -15.93 -17.87
CA MET A 211 -26.17 -17.09 -18.77
C MET A 211 -26.80 -18.33 -18.15
N PHE A 212 -26.90 -18.42 -16.83
CA PHE A 212 -27.40 -19.59 -16.10
C PHE A 212 -28.80 -19.39 -15.45
N ILE A 213 -29.50 -18.29 -15.81
CA ILE A 213 -30.93 -18.07 -15.51
C ILE A 213 -31.73 -18.29 -16.79
#